data_b2f537d02f999d07be06d0ce0cc73368
#
_entry.id   b2f537d02f999d07be06d0ce0cc73368
#
_cell.length_a   1.000
_cell.length_b   1.000
_cell.length_c   1.000
_cell.angle_alpha   90.00
_cell.angle_beta   90.00
_cell.angle_gamma   90.00
#
_symmetry.space_group_name_H-M   'P 1'
#
loop_
_entity.id
_entity.type
_entity.pdbx_description
1 polymer ?
#
loop_
_entity_poly.entity_id
_entity_poly.type
_entity_poly.pdbx_seq_one_letter_code
_entity_poly.pdbx_strand_id
1 'polypeptide(L)'
;VPGRERSSDQLGAAAAVHGALQTGSLTTTFKASQGLLLMIPSMFKIAGELTPAVFHISARTLATHALSIFGDHSDVMSARSTGFGMLASGSVQEAQDMALIAHAATLAARIPFMHYFDGFRTSHEENKIEVLQPADMRAMIDDQLVFAHRMRAMSPDRPVLRGTAQNPDVFFTAREACNPFYEACPAIVPQTMDKFAAVV
;
A
#
# COMPACT_ATOMS: atom_id res chain seq x y z
N VAL A 1 -18.41 -4.18 -10.89
CA VAL A 1 -17.32 -3.84 -9.96
C VAL A 1 -17.42 -2.35 -9.68
N PRO A 2 -17.80 -1.93 -8.46
CA PRO A 2 -17.87 -0.51 -8.15
C PRO A 2 -16.48 0.11 -8.12
N GLY A 3 -16.34 1.28 -8.73
CA GLY A 3 -15.24 2.19 -8.47
C GLY A 3 -13.88 1.92 -9.13
N ARG A 4 -13.85 1.54 -10.41
CA ARG A 4 -12.61 1.60 -11.18
C ARG A 4 -12.46 2.97 -11.83
N GLU A 5 -11.85 3.92 -11.13
CA GLU A 5 -11.45 5.17 -11.75
C GLU A 5 -10.14 4.99 -12.53
N ARG A 6 -10.13 5.42 -13.78
CA ARG A 6 -8.90 5.57 -14.58
C ARG A 6 -8.53 7.04 -14.57
N SER A 7 -7.54 7.41 -13.79
CA SER A 7 -6.93 8.73 -13.90
C SER A 7 -5.72 8.66 -14.83
N SER A 8 -5.68 9.52 -15.83
CA SER A 8 -4.50 9.73 -16.68
C SER A 8 -3.44 10.57 -15.98
N ASP A 9 -3.82 11.28 -14.92
CA ASP A 9 -2.94 12.08 -14.08
C ASP A 9 -2.57 11.33 -12.82
N GLN A 10 -1.27 11.15 -12.58
CA GLN A 10 -0.73 10.39 -11.45
C GLN A 10 -0.99 11.09 -10.12
N LEU A 11 -0.97 12.42 -10.10
CA LEU A 11 -1.26 13.20 -8.90
C LEU A 11 -2.75 13.10 -8.54
N GLY A 12 -3.63 13.20 -9.54
CA GLY A 12 -5.06 13.00 -9.37
C GLY A 12 -5.40 11.57 -8.88
N ALA A 13 -4.70 10.54 -9.40
CA ALA A 13 -4.84 9.18 -8.91
C ALA A 13 -4.46 9.03 -7.44
N ALA A 14 -3.38 9.70 -6.99
CA ALA A 14 -2.97 9.69 -5.58
C ALA A 14 -4.02 10.35 -4.68
N ALA A 15 -4.59 11.47 -5.12
CA ALA A 15 -5.66 12.17 -4.40
C ALA A 15 -6.94 11.31 -4.32
N ALA A 16 -7.31 10.62 -5.42
CA ALA A 16 -8.45 9.71 -5.45
C ALA A 16 -8.27 8.52 -4.47
N VAL A 17 -7.08 7.92 -4.44
CA VAL A 17 -6.74 6.87 -3.46
C VAL A 17 -6.89 7.40 -2.04
N HIS A 18 -6.30 8.54 -1.73
CA HIS A 18 -6.41 9.14 -0.40
C HIS A 18 -7.87 9.43 -0.03
N GLY A 19 -8.64 10.05 -0.95
CA GLY A 19 -10.06 10.33 -0.72
C GLY A 19 -10.89 9.07 -0.47
N ALA A 20 -10.68 8.01 -1.25
CA ALA A 20 -11.36 6.74 -1.06
C ALA A 20 -11.04 6.10 0.30
N LEU A 21 -9.78 6.16 0.74
CA LEU A 21 -9.37 5.68 2.06
C LEU A 21 -10.05 6.47 3.19
N GLN A 22 -10.23 7.79 3.02
CA GLN A 22 -10.91 8.64 4.00
C GLN A 22 -12.39 8.27 4.18
N THR A 23 -13.03 7.72 3.16
CA THR A 23 -14.42 7.24 3.23
C THR A 23 -14.53 5.78 3.71
N GLY A 24 -13.43 5.14 4.08
CA GLY A 24 -13.39 3.77 4.58
C GLY A 24 -13.39 2.69 3.49
N SER A 25 -13.16 3.07 2.24
CA SER A 25 -13.00 2.10 1.16
C SER A 25 -11.64 1.39 1.26
N LEU A 26 -11.61 0.10 1.01
CA LEU A 26 -10.38 -0.62 0.75
C LEU A 26 -9.87 -0.21 -0.62
N THR A 27 -8.63 0.25 -0.69
CA THR A 27 -8.10 0.89 -1.89
C THR A 27 -6.71 0.37 -2.22
N THR A 28 -6.49 0.12 -3.50
CA THR A 28 -5.19 -0.26 -4.06
C THR A 28 -4.90 0.53 -5.33
N THR A 29 -3.64 0.61 -5.70
CA THR A 29 -3.21 1.24 -6.95
C THR A 29 -1.99 0.55 -7.53
N PHE A 30 -1.79 0.73 -8.84
CA PHE A 30 -0.68 0.13 -9.60
C PHE A 30 0.14 1.25 -10.22
N LYS A 31 1.45 1.25 -9.98
CA LYS A 31 2.35 2.33 -10.41
C LYS A 31 3.71 1.79 -10.86
N ALA A 32 4.46 2.67 -11.51
CA ALA A 32 5.84 2.43 -11.91
C ALA A 32 6.60 3.75 -12.00
N SER A 33 7.91 3.73 -11.76
CA SER A 33 8.86 4.80 -12.09
C SER A 33 8.41 6.20 -11.62
N GLN A 34 8.46 7.19 -12.51
CA GLN A 34 8.08 8.58 -12.22
C GLN A 34 6.64 8.71 -11.70
N GLY A 35 5.74 7.81 -12.11
CA GLY A 35 4.36 7.79 -11.61
C GLY A 35 4.27 7.58 -10.11
N LEU A 36 5.16 6.75 -9.54
CA LEU A 36 5.26 6.58 -8.09
C LEU A 36 5.77 7.86 -7.42
N LEU A 37 6.78 8.50 -8.00
CA LEU A 37 7.37 9.73 -7.43
C LEU A 37 6.35 10.86 -7.33
N LEU A 38 5.46 10.99 -8.30
CA LEU A 38 4.37 11.98 -8.27
C LEU A 38 3.34 11.72 -7.16
N MET A 39 3.33 10.51 -6.59
CA MET A 39 2.43 10.16 -5.48
C MET A 39 3.04 10.41 -4.09
N ILE A 40 4.33 10.70 -3.98
CA ILE A 40 5.06 10.81 -2.71
C ILE A 40 4.37 11.75 -1.70
N PRO A 41 3.91 12.96 -2.07
CA PRO A 41 3.21 13.82 -1.10
C PRO A 41 1.97 13.16 -0.49
N SER A 42 1.17 12.48 -1.31
CA SER A 42 -0.01 11.73 -0.83
C SER A 42 0.38 10.49 -0.02
N MET A 43 1.49 9.84 -0.35
CA MET A 43 2.00 8.70 0.42
C MET A 43 2.36 9.10 1.85
N PHE A 44 3.06 10.21 2.04
CA PHE A 44 3.32 10.75 3.38
C PHE A 44 2.02 10.97 4.17
N LYS A 45 0.99 11.49 3.51
CA LYS A 45 -0.32 11.73 4.11
C LYS A 45 -1.00 10.42 4.51
N ILE A 46 -1.07 9.44 3.61
CA ILE A 46 -1.67 8.13 3.84
C ILE A 46 -0.97 7.40 5.01
N ALA A 47 0.37 7.40 5.02
CA ALA A 47 1.15 6.78 6.09
C ALA A 47 0.99 7.49 7.43
N GLY A 48 1.05 8.81 7.45
CA GLY A 48 0.87 9.61 8.66
C GLY A 48 -0.50 9.49 9.30
N GLU A 49 -1.53 9.16 8.52
CA GLU A 49 -2.88 8.89 9.00
C GLU A 49 -3.11 7.42 9.39
N LEU A 50 -2.10 6.57 9.30
CA LEU A 50 -2.18 5.13 9.59
C LEU A 50 -3.33 4.46 8.82
N THR A 51 -3.41 4.74 7.53
CA THR A 51 -4.50 4.31 6.67
C THR A 51 -4.06 3.09 5.84
N PRO A 52 -4.72 1.93 5.96
CA PRO A 52 -4.33 0.72 5.25
C PRO A 52 -4.53 0.85 3.75
N ALA A 53 -3.46 0.68 2.99
CA ALA A 53 -3.46 0.70 1.54
C ALA A 53 -2.32 -0.15 0.99
N VAL A 54 -2.47 -0.68 -0.21
CA VAL A 54 -1.38 -1.37 -0.92
C VAL A 54 -1.16 -0.71 -2.27
N PHE A 55 0.09 -0.31 -2.51
CA PHE A 55 0.57 0.16 -3.79
C PHE A 55 1.38 -0.94 -4.45
N HIS A 56 0.90 -1.48 -5.55
CA HIS A 56 1.64 -2.47 -6.34
C HIS A 56 2.52 -1.74 -7.35
N ILE A 57 3.83 -1.95 -7.23
CA ILE A 57 4.82 -1.20 -7.99
C ILE A 57 5.58 -2.14 -8.92
N SER A 58 5.44 -1.91 -10.20
CA SER A 58 6.32 -2.46 -11.23
C SER A 58 7.58 -1.61 -11.25
N ALA A 59 8.57 -1.97 -10.41
CA ALA A 59 9.73 -1.15 -10.11
C ALA A 59 10.65 -1.00 -11.35
N ARG A 60 10.92 0.23 -11.74
CA ARG A 60 11.69 0.57 -12.95
C ARG A 60 12.63 1.72 -12.70
N THR A 61 13.70 1.74 -13.50
CA THR A 61 14.63 2.86 -13.56
C THR A 61 13.91 4.20 -13.74
N LEU A 62 14.33 5.19 -12.97
CA LEU A 62 13.89 6.57 -13.17
C LEU A 62 14.53 7.15 -14.44
N ALA A 63 13.77 7.93 -15.19
CA ALA A 63 14.30 8.65 -16.34
C ALA A 63 15.29 9.73 -15.84
N THR A 64 16.48 9.73 -16.44
CA THR A 64 17.54 10.71 -16.19
C THR A 64 18.00 11.30 -17.51
N HIS A 65 19.21 10.98 -18.00
CA HIS A 65 19.68 11.37 -19.33
C HIS A 65 18.92 10.64 -20.46
N ALA A 66 18.32 9.49 -20.15
CA ALA A 66 17.49 8.70 -21.05
C ALA A 66 16.43 7.94 -20.24
N LEU A 67 15.41 7.42 -20.92
CA LEU A 67 14.44 6.51 -20.36
C LEU A 67 14.95 5.06 -20.52
N SER A 68 14.86 4.27 -19.45
CA SER A 68 15.00 2.82 -19.50
C SER A 68 13.74 2.16 -18.94
N ILE A 69 13.25 1.12 -19.63
CA ILE A 69 12.08 0.36 -19.19
C ILE A 69 12.43 -0.84 -18.31
N PHE A 70 13.73 -1.12 -18.16
CA PHE A 70 14.19 -2.26 -17.37
C PHE A 70 14.01 -2.06 -15.88
N GLY A 71 13.94 -3.19 -15.16
CA GLY A 71 13.80 -3.24 -13.71
C GLY A 71 14.96 -2.59 -12.98
N ASP A 72 14.60 -1.80 -11.98
CA ASP A 72 15.51 -1.09 -11.09
C ASP A 72 14.71 -0.67 -9.85
N HIS A 73 15.37 -0.47 -8.72
CA HIS A 73 14.72 -0.07 -7.47
C HIS A 73 14.84 1.40 -7.14
N SER A 74 15.33 2.23 -8.05
CA SER A 74 15.51 3.67 -7.81
C SER A 74 14.21 4.40 -7.48
N ASP A 75 13.09 3.99 -8.08
CA ASP A 75 11.76 4.55 -7.81
C ASP A 75 11.28 4.21 -6.39
N VAL A 76 11.26 2.95 -5.99
CA VAL A 76 10.81 2.52 -4.65
C VAL A 76 11.76 3.01 -3.55
N MET A 77 13.07 3.04 -3.82
CA MET A 77 14.05 3.59 -2.87
C MET A 77 13.89 5.10 -2.68
N SER A 78 13.48 5.83 -3.71
CA SER A 78 13.14 7.25 -3.58
C SER A 78 11.91 7.47 -2.71
N ALA A 79 10.98 6.53 -2.68
CA ALA A 79 9.75 6.60 -1.89
C ALA A 79 9.87 5.98 -0.48
N ARG A 80 11.00 5.35 -0.13
CA ARG A 80 11.17 4.63 1.15
C ARG A 80 10.91 5.46 2.42
N SER A 81 11.16 6.76 2.34
CA SER A 81 11.00 7.69 3.48
C SER A 81 9.56 8.07 3.76
N THR A 82 8.60 7.65 2.91
CA THR A 82 7.19 8.02 3.05
C THR A 82 6.48 7.36 4.23
N GLY A 83 7.07 6.32 4.81
CA GLY A 83 6.48 5.56 5.92
C GLY A 83 5.66 4.34 5.47
N PHE A 84 5.71 3.99 4.20
CA PHE A 84 5.16 2.72 3.72
C PHE A 84 6.05 1.55 4.12
N GLY A 85 5.45 0.44 4.55
CA GLY A 85 6.11 -0.86 4.60
C GLY A 85 6.50 -1.30 3.18
N MET A 86 7.59 -2.06 3.04
CA MET A 86 8.11 -2.46 1.74
C MET A 86 8.17 -3.98 1.65
N LEU A 87 7.48 -4.57 0.67
CA LEU A 87 7.49 -6.00 0.39
C LEU A 87 7.92 -6.24 -1.05
N ALA A 88 8.97 -7.03 -1.23
CA ALA A 88 9.51 -7.38 -2.54
C ALA A 88 9.06 -8.78 -2.97
N SER A 89 8.81 -8.97 -4.27
CA SER A 89 8.57 -10.27 -4.90
C SER A 89 9.60 -10.51 -5.99
N GLY A 90 10.14 -11.73 -6.06
CA GLY A 90 11.18 -12.15 -7.01
C GLY A 90 10.67 -12.98 -8.19
N SER A 91 9.38 -13.36 -8.19
CA SER A 91 8.76 -14.17 -9.26
C SER A 91 7.30 -13.77 -9.48
N VAL A 92 6.71 -14.27 -10.56
CA VAL A 92 5.29 -14.04 -10.88
C VAL A 92 4.38 -14.69 -9.83
N GLN A 93 4.74 -15.87 -9.33
CA GLN A 93 4.00 -16.53 -8.24
C GLN A 93 4.05 -15.68 -6.97
N GLU A 94 5.24 -15.28 -6.55
CA GLU A 94 5.40 -14.43 -5.36
C GLU A 94 4.68 -13.09 -5.52
N ALA A 95 4.59 -12.53 -6.73
CA ALA A 95 3.87 -11.29 -6.95
C ALA A 95 2.36 -11.43 -6.65
N GLN A 96 1.76 -12.59 -6.94
CA GLN A 96 0.39 -12.89 -6.55
C GLN A 96 0.27 -13.10 -5.02
N ASP A 97 1.14 -13.92 -4.46
CA ASP A 97 1.08 -14.35 -3.07
C ASP A 97 1.33 -13.18 -2.11
N MET A 98 2.41 -12.43 -2.36
CA MET A 98 2.76 -11.24 -1.58
C MET A 98 1.76 -10.11 -1.73
N ALA A 99 1.01 -10.05 -2.84
CA ALA A 99 -0.09 -9.09 -2.97
C ALA A 99 -1.18 -9.36 -1.93
N LEU A 100 -1.60 -10.61 -1.76
CA LEU A 100 -2.61 -10.98 -0.77
C LEU A 100 -2.07 -10.80 0.66
N ILE A 101 -0.82 -11.19 0.92
CA ILE A 101 -0.15 -10.95 2.20
C ILE A 101 -0.11 -9.46 2.52
N ALA A 102 0.26 -8.60 1.56
CA ALA A 102 0.29 -7.16 1.74
C ALA A 102 -1.08 -6.58 2.12
N HIS A 103 -2.16 -7.06 1.48
CA HIS A 103 -3.53 -6.64 1.81
C HIS A 103 -3.97 -7.07 3.21
N ALA A 104 -3.61 -8.27 3.65
CA ALA A 104 -3.90 -8.72 5.00
C ALA A 104 -3.06 -7.97 6.05
N ALA A 105 -1.76 -7.83 5.79
CA ALA A 105 -0.82 -7.17 6.69
C ALA A 105 -1.13 -5.67 6.87
N THR A 106 -1.49 -4.94 5.79
CA THR A 106 -1.81 -3.51 5.91
C THR A 106 -3.03 -3.26 6.80
N LEU A 107 -4.04 -4.14 6.76
CA LEU A 107 -5.21 -4.05 7.63
C LEU A 107 -4.84 -4.28 9.10
N ALA A 108 -4.00 -5.28 9.36
CA ALA A 108 -3.59 -5.63 10.72
C ALA A 108 -2.63 -4.58 11.31
N ALA A 109 -1.63 -4.14 10.54
CA ALA A 109 -0.63 -3.18 10.99
C ALA A 109 -1.13 -1.72 10.97
N ARG A 110 -2.16 -1.39 10.20
CA ARG A 110 -2.56 -0.01 9.88
C ARG A 110 -1.47 0.81 9.18
N ILE A 111 -0.46 0.15 8.63
CA ILE A 111 0.61 0.77 7.85
C ILE A 111 0.35 0.46 6.38
N PRO A 112 0.38 1.45 5.48
CA PRO A 112 0.29 1.19 4.05
C PRO A 112 1.55 0.47 3.55
N PHE A 113 1.42 -0.35 2.51
CA PHE A 113 2.54 -1.10 1.93
C PHE A 113 2.79 -0.74 0.47
N MET A 114 4.06 -0.64 0.11
CA MET A 114 4.54 -0.81 -1.26
C MET A 114 4.89 -2.28 -1.46
N HIS A 115 4.08 -2.99 -2.23
CA HIS A 115 4.43 -4.30 -2.76
C HIS A 115 5.04 -4.10 -4.14
N TYR A 116 6.27 -4.52 -4.35
CA TYR A 116 6.98 -4.25 -5.60
C TYR A 116 7.70 -5.49 -6.14
N PHE A 117 7.85 -5.51 -7.45
CA PHE A 117 8.50 -6.56 -8.23
C PHE A 117 9.21 -5.94 -9.43
N ASP A 118 10.09 -6.71 -10.09
CA ASP A 118 10.81 -6.23 -11.26
C ASP A 118 9.85 -5.72 -12.35
N GLY A 119 10.08 -4.51 -12.77
CA GLY A 119 9.19 -3.77 -13.67
C GLY A 119 9.30 -4.13 -15.14
N PHE A 120 10.16 -5.08 -15.51
CA PHE A 120 10.29 -5.56 -16.88
C PHE A 120 10.17 -7.08 -16.95
N ARG A 121 11.03 -7.81 -16.24
CA ARG A 121 10.99 -9.28 -16.28
C ARG A 121 9.72 -9.80 -15.64
N THR A 122 9.54 -9.63 -14.35
CA THR A 122 8.37 -10.18 -13.64
C THR A 122 7.05 -9.62 -14.17
N SER A 123 6.99 -8.32 -14.52
CA SER A 123 5.74 -7.70 -15.01
C SER A 123 5.33 -8.10 -16.42
N HIS A 124 6.23 -8.66 -17.24
CA HIS A 124 5.98 -9.05 -18.64
C HIS A 124 6.27 -10.52 -18.90
N GLU A 125 6.69 -11.27 -17.89
CA GLU A 125 6.98 -12.68 -18.02
C GLU A 125 5.67 -13.48 -18.14
N GLU A 126 5.65 -14.41 -19.11
CA GLU A 126 4.61 -15.42 -19.19
C GLU A 126 5.03 -16.62 -18.35
N ASN A 127 4.28 -16.91 -17.29
CA ASN A 127 4.58 -18.01 -16.40
C ASN A 127 3.31 -18.75 -15.97
N LYS A 128 3.45 -20.03 -15.68
CA LYS A 128 2.42 -20.78 -14.98
C LYS A 128 2.49 -20.48 -13.51
N ILE A 129 1.38 -20.13 -12.90
CA ILE A 129 1.24 -19.92 -11.47
C ILE A 129 0.07 -20.75 -10.92
N GLU A 130 0.14 -21.07 -9.65
CA GLU A 130 -1.00 -21.56 -8.90
C GLU A 130 -1.89 -20.37 -8.53
N VAL A 131 -3.10 -20.37 -9.07
CA VAL A 131 -4.02 -19.24 -8.90
C VAL A 131 -4.75 -19.35 -7.57
N LEU A 132 -4.65 -18.35 -6.74
CA LEU A 132 -5.39 -18.23 -5.48
C LEU A 132 -6.89 -18.30 -5.73
N GLN A 133 -7.57 -19.15 -4.98
CA GLN A 133 -9.01 -19.27 -5.08
C GLN A 133 -9.72 -18.16 -4.26
N PRO A 134 -10.95 -17.77 -4.60
CA PRO A 134 -11.69 -16.79 -3.81
C PRO A 134 -11.87 -17.17 -2.34
N ALA A 135 -11.86 -18.47 -2.03
CA ALA A 135 -11.93 -18.97 -0.65
C ALA A 135 -10.67 -18.63 0.14
N ASP A 136 -9.48 -18.79 -0.47
CA ASP A 136 -8.19 -18.50 0.14
C ASP A 136 -8.06 -17.00 0.41
N MET A 137 -8.43 -16.17 -0.57
CA MET A 137 -8.44 -14.72 -0.41
C MET A 137 -9.36 -14.29 0.74
N ARG A 138 -10.53 -14.90 0.86
CA ARG A 138 -11.49 -14.62 1.93
C ARG A 138 -10.98 -15.07 3.30
N ALA A 139 -10.31 -16.21 3.38
CA ALA A 139 -9.71 -16.71 4.61
C ALA A 139 -8.58 -15.82 5.13
N MET A 140 -7.85 -15.16 4.22
CA MET A 140 -6.77 -14.25 4.58
C MET A 140 -7.24 -12.91 5.14
N ILE A 141 -8.37 -12.38 4.65
CA ILE A 141 -8.88 -11.06 5.03
C ILE A 141 -9.80 -11.18 6.25
N ASP A 142 -9.46 -10.48 7.33
CA ASP A 142 -10.27 -10.42 8.55
C ASP A 142 -11.33 -9.32 8.43
N ASP A 143 -12.59 -9.70 8.40
CA ASP A 143 -13.73 -8.79 8.31
C ASP A 143 -13.80 -7.81 9.51
N GLN A 144 -13.29 -8.19 10.69
CA GLN A 144 -13.25 -7.28 11.84
C GLN A 144 -12.26 -6.13 11.61
N LEU A 145 -11.13 -6.40 10.96
CA LEU A 145 -10.16 -5.37 10.61
C LEU A 145 -10.71 -4.44 9.51
N VAL A 146 -11.45 -4.99 8.55
CA VAL A 146 -12.17 -4.20 7.53
C VAL A 146 -13.21 -3.30 8.19
N PHE A 147 -14.00 -3.85 9.10
CA PHE A 147 -14.98 -3.08 9.86
C PHE A 147 -14.32 -1.98 10.69
N ALA A 148 -13.23 -2.31 11.39
CA ALA A 148 -12.47 -1.33 12.18
C ALA A 148 -11.89 -0.20 11.30
N HIS A 149 -11.44 -0.49 10.07
CA HIS A 149 -11.04 0.53 9.11
C HIS A 149 -12.22 1.46 8.75
N ARG A 150 -13.38 0.90 8.42
CA ARG A 150 -14.59 1.67 8.12
C ARG A 150 -15.07 2.52 9.28
N MET A 151 -14.93 2.02 10.52
CA MET A 151 -15.30 2.77 11.73
C MET A 151 -14.41 4.00 11.97
N ARG A 152 -13.19 4.03 11.40
CA ARG A 152 -12.30 5.21 11.44
C ARG A 152 -12.52 6.17 10.27
N ALA A 153 -13.39 5.84 9.33
CA ALA A 153 -13.70 6.68 8.19
C ALA A 153 -14.38 7.99 8.59
N MET A 154 -14.23 9.00 7.76
CA MET A 154 -14.99 10.24 7.87
C MET A 154 -16.49 9.96 7.68
N SER A 155 -17.29 10.37 8.64
CA SER A 155 -18.74 10.21 8.61
C SER A 155 -19.41 11.44 9.23
N PRO A 156 -20.57 11.89 8.74
CA PRO A 156 -21.36 12.93 9.40
C PRO A 156 -21.72 12.58 10.85
N ASP A 157 -21.97 11.30 11.13
CA ASP A 157 -22.31 10.82 12.47
C ASP A 157 -21.12 10.79 13.45
N ARG A 158 -19.92 10.79 12.89
CA ARG A 158 -18.65 10.74 13.63
C ARG A 158 -17.65 11.66 12.97
N PRO A 159 -17.84 12.97 13.07
CA PRO A 159 -16.98 13.95 12.42
C PRO A 159 -15.57 13.90 13.03
N VAL A 160 -14.55 13.91 12.17
CA VAL A 160 -13.14 14.00 12.56
C VAL A 160 -12.46 15.09 11.74
N LEU A 161 -11.54 15.81 12.38
CA LEU A 161 -10.70 16.78 11.70
C LEU A 161 -9.41 16.10 11.24
N ARG A 162 -9.10 16.26 9.96
CA ARG A 162 -7.86 15.76 9.36
C ARG A 162 -7.25 16.85 8.48
N GLY A 163 -5.93 16.78 8.29
CA GLY A 163 -5.23 17.74 7.43
C GLY A 163 -5.16 19.15 8.02
N THR A 164 -5.19 19.25 9.34
CA THR A 164 -5.03 20.54 10.05
C THR A 164 -3.56 20.98 10.08
N ALA A 165 -3.32 22.29 10.17
CA ALA A 165 -2.04 22.82 10.58
C ALA A 165 -1.89 22.64 12.11
N GLN A 166 -0.72 22.17 12.55
CA GLN A 166 -0.42 21.93 13.94
C GLN A 166 0.86 22.67 14.34
N ASN A 167 0.89 23.19 15.57
CA ASN A 167 2.12 23.73 16.15
C ASN A 167 3.14 22.59 16.43
N PRO A 168 4.44 22.89 16.51
CA PRO A 168 5.49 21.86 16.61
C PRO A 168 5.31 20.87 17.76
N ASP A 169 4.82 21.30 18.92
CA ASP A 169 4.56 20.46 20.10
C ASP A 169 3.47 19.43 19.83
N VAL A 170 2.34 19.85 19.29
CA VAL A 170 1.22 18.96 18.94
C VAL A 170 1.62 18.03 17.79
N PHE A 171 2.31 18.55 16.76
CA PHE A 171 2.77 17.77 15.62
C PHE A 171 3.74 16.67 16.05
N PHE A 172 4.71 16.98 16.91
CA PHE A 172 5.66 16.00 17.43
C PHE A 172 4.95 14.88 18.20
N THR A 173 4.07 15.22 19.12
CA THR A 173 3.30 14.24 19.91
C THR A 173 2.46 13.32 19.02
N ALA A 174 1.82 13.88 17.99
CA ALA A 174 1.02 13.11 17.04
C ALA A 174 1.90 12.15 16.20
N ARG A 175 3.11 12.59 15.80
CA ARG A 175 4.08 11.74 15.10
C ARG A 175 4.60 10.61 15.99
N GLU A 176 4.89 10.89 17.24
CA GLU A 176 5.35 9.90 18.23
C GLU A 176 4.29 8.81 18.48
N ALA A 177 3.02 9.18 18.50
CA ALA A 177 1.90 8.25 18.67
C ALA A 177 1.76 7.22 17.51
N CYS A 178 2.47 7.40 16.40
CA CYS A 178 2.52 6.43 15.31
C CYS A 178 3.49 5.26 15.59
N ASN A 179 4.48 5.44 16.46
CA ASN A 179 5.57 4.48 16.67
C ASN A 179 5.09 3.06 17.03
N PRO A 180 4.12 2.85 17.93
CA PRO A 180 3.66 1.49 18.26
C PRO A 180 3.18 0.68 17.05
N PHE A 181 2.63 1.33 16.03
CA PHE A 181 2.20 0.65 14.80
C PHE A 181 3.39 0.20 13.96
N TYR A 182 4.44 1.01 13.87
CA TYR A 182 5.68 0.65 13.17
C TYR A 182 6.45 -0.43 13.93
N GLU A 183 6.48 -0.38 15.24
CA GLU A 183 7.13 -1.39 16.11
C GLU A 183 6.44 -2.75 16.02
N ALA A 184 5.12 -2.78 15.89
CA ALA A 184 4.34 -4.02 15.73
C ALA A 184 4.47 -4.63 14.32
N CYS A 185 4.72 -3.83 13.29
CA CYS A 185 4.69 -4.25 11.89
C CYS A 185 5.66 -5.40 11.57
N PRO A 186 6.93 -5.42 12.07
CA PRO A 186 7.87 -6.52 11.83
C PRO A 186 7.42 -7.89 12.36
N ALA A 187 6.53 -7.92 13.34
CA ALA A 187 5.94 -9.16 13.84
C ALA A 187 4.68 -9.56 13.06
N ILE A 188 3.87 -8.59 12.64
CA ILE A 188 2.63 -8.81 11.90
C ILE A 188 2.89 -9.43 10.52
N VAL A 189 3.91 -8.98 9.81
CA VAL A 189 4.20 -9.45 8.45
C VAL A 189 4.53 -10.95 8.43
N PRO A 190 5.49 -11.48 9.21
CA PRO A 190 5.73 -12.93 9.27
C PRO A 190 4.51 -13.72 9.70
N GLN A 191 3.76 -13.28 10.72
CA GLN A 191 2.52 -13.94 11.13
C GLN A 191 1.49 -14.02 9.98
N THR A 192 1.43 -13.00 9.14
CA THR A 192 0.56 -13.00 7.96
C THR A 192 1.07 -13.97 6.90
N MET A 193 2.39 -14.08 6.72
CA MET A 193 3.01 -15.08 5.85
C MET A 193 2.75 -16.51 6.34
N ASP A 194 2.89 -16.75 7.64
CA ASP A 194 2.60 -18.05 8.26
C ASP A 194 1.12 -18.43 8.08
N LYS A 195 0.23 -17.45 8.25
CA LYS A 195 -1.20 -17.65 7.98
C LYS A 195 -1.45 -17.99 6.52
N PHE A 196 -0.78 -17.31 5.58
CA PHE A 196 -0.89 -17.61 4.15
C PHE A 196 -0.43 -19.03 3.85
N ALA A 197 0.71 -19.45 4.34
CA ALA A 197 1.24 -20.81 4.16
C ALA A 197 0.34 -21.90 4.78
N ALA A 198 -0.51 -21.56 5.72
CA ALA A 198 -1.47 -22.49 6.33
C ALA A 198 -2.81 -22.56 5.57
N VAL A 199 -3.11 -21.54 4.75
CA VAL A 199 -4.37 -21.45 3.98
C VAL A 199 -4.19 -21.98 2.57
N VAL A 200 -3.04 -21.75 1.96
CA VAL A 200 -2.65 -22.13 0.60
C VAL A 200 -1.61 -23.23 0.62
#